data_7ac248a6a1fa8c20609ab6a3b7eb82c5
#
_entry.id   7ac248a6a1fa8c20609ab6a3b7eb82c5
#
_cell.length_a   1.000
_cell.length_b   1.000
_cell.length_c   1.000
_cell.angle_alpha   90.00
_cell.angle_beta   90.00
_cell.angle_gamma   90.00
#
_symmetry.space_group_name_H-M   'P 1'
#
loop_
_entity.id
_entity.type
_entity.pdbx_description
1 polymer ?
#
loop_
_entity_poly.entity_id
_entity_poly.type
_entity_poly.pdbx_seq_one_letter_code
_entity_poly.pdbx_strand_id
1 'polypeptide(L)'
;LWAIFVFGLKPLLITLASVIGGIAAEHMVCLLRKRRTTIADGSAACTGILLAFTLPPGLSPWIAGLGAFLAIILTKGLFGGLGYNIFNPALIGRAILMASFPVAVTTLWLTPKLGNFLSFDATTTATPLAILKERGLDAAIASFQKLPDQWEYILRMLVGLRPGSIGEISTVFVLLGAGFLFYKRIIKLAIPLSVIAGVAIMSFFSPSPFLFNFGGGLWLGAFYMATDYVTS
;
A
#
# COMPACT_ATOMS: atom_id res chain seq x y z
N LEU A 1 -3.46 12.16 3.39
CA LEU A 1 -3.24 13.59 3.12
C LEU A 1 -1.82 13.85 2.62
N TRP A 2 -0.76 13.33 3.28
CA TRP A 2 0.64 13.56 2.90
C TRP A 2 0.94 13.20 1.44
N ALA A 3 0.40 12.09 0.95
CA ALA A 3 0.54 11.68 -0.45
C ALA A 3 0.03 12.72 -1.45
N ILE A 4 -1.01 13.48 -1.08
CA ILE A 4 -1.54 14.56 -1.92
C ILE A 4 -0.55 15.71 -2.01
N PHE A 5 0.14 16.05 -0.90
CA PHE A 5 1.18 17.08 -0.90
C PHE A 5 2.39 16.71 -1.76
N VAL A 6 2.71 15.41 -1.81
CA VAL A 6 3.90 14.90 -2.47
C VAL A 6 3.67 14.59 -3.94
N PHE A 7 2.50 14.03 -4.29
CA PHE A 7 2.19 13.55 -5.65
C PHE A 7 1.00 14.26 -6.32
N GLY A 8 0.44 15.29 -5.69
CA GLY A 8 -0.71 16.02 -6.22
C GLY A 8 -2.03 15.28 -6.03
N LEU A 9 -3.04 15.57 -6.86
CA LEU A 9 -4.41 15.05 -6.71
C LEU A 9 -4.60 13.59 -7.15
N LYS A 10 -3.68 13.02 -7.91
CA LYS A 10 -3.81 11.63 -8.41
C LYS A 10 -4.04 10.58 -7.30
N PRO A 11 -3.29 10.57 -6.18
CA PRO A 11 -3.55 9.65 -5.08
C PRO A 11 -4.96 9.74 -4.50
N LEU A 12 -5.54 10.95 -4.46
CA LEU A 12 -6.91 11.13 -4.01
C LEU A 12 -7.91 10.48 -4.96
N LEU A 13 -7.74 10.69 -6.27
CA LEU A 13 -8.60 10.09 -7.31
C LEU A 13 -8.51 8.56 -7.28
N ILE A 14 -7.31 8.00 -7.12
CA ILE A 14 -7.09 6.55 -7.00
C ILE A 14 -7.80 6.01 -5.75
N THR A 15 -7.66 6.70 -4.62
CA THR A 15 -8.31 6.30 -3.36
C THR A 15 -9.84 6.35 -3.47
N LEU A 16 -10.39 7.43 -4.03
CA LEU A 16 -11.82 7.57 -4.24
C LEU A 16 -12.37 6.49 -5.18
N ALA A 17 -11.70 6.24 -6.31
CA ALA A 17 -12.11 5.21 -7.26
C ALA A 17 -12.08 3.82 -6.62
N SER A 18 -11.04 3.52 -5.82
CA SER A 18 -10.93 2.26 -5.09
C SER A 18 -12.05 2.08 -4.05
N VAL A 19 -12.38 3.12 -3.29
CA VAL A 19 -13.49 3.11 -2.33
C VAL A 19 -14.82 2.91 -3.03
N ILE A 20 -15.07 3.65 -4.11
CA ILE A 20 -16.31 3.53 -4.90
C ILE A 20 -16.43 2.11 -5.48
N GLY A 21 -15.35 1.56 -6.05
CA GLY A 21 -15.33 0.21 -6.57
C GLY A 21 -15.64 -0.85 -5.52
N GLY A 22 -15.05 -0.71 -4.32
CA GLY A 22 -15.32 -1.61 -3.19
C GLY A 22 -16.78 -1.54 -2.71
N ILE A 23 -17.33 -0.33 -2.53
CA ILE A 23 -18.73 -0.12 -2.11
C ILE A 23 -19.69 -0.66 -3.18
N ALA A 24 -19.43 -0.42 -4.46
CA ALA A 24 -20.24 -0.93 -5.56
C ALA A 24 -20.28 -2.46 -5.58
N ALA A 25 -19.13 -3.10 -5.37
CA ALA A 25 -19.04 -4.56 -5.29
C ALA A 25 -19.85 -5.11 -4.11
N GLU A 26 -19.71 -4.51 -2.92
CA GLU A 26 -20.46 -4.93 -1.74
C GLU A 26 -21.98 -4.79 -1.95
N HIS A 27 -22.40 -3.66 -2.52
CA HIS A 27 -23.82 -3.44 -2.86
C HIS A 27 -24.33 -4.50 -3.83
N MET A 28 -23.58 -4.78 -4.89
CA MET A 28 -23.92 -5.80 -5.87
C MET A 28 -24.04 -7.20 -5.24
N VAL A 29 -23.09 -7.59 -4.39
CA VAL A 29 -23.12 -8.87 -3.67
C VAL A 29 -24.35 -8.97 -2.77
N CYS A 30 -24.69 -7.91 -2.04
CA CYS A 30 -25.88 -7.88 -1.18
C CYS A 30 -27.16 -8.02 -1.99
N LEU A 31 -27.28 -7.35 -3.14
CA LEU A 31 -28.42 -7.48 -4.04
C LEU A 31 -28.57 -8.91 -4.58
N LEU A 32 -27.48 -9.50 -5.09
CA LEU A 32 -27.50 -10.87 -5.62
C LEU A 32 -27.87 -11.91 -4.56
N ARG A 33 -27.43 -11.70 -3.32
CA ARG A 33 -27.73 -12.59 -2.19
C ARG A 33 -29.06 -12.28 -1.48
N LYS A 34 -29.80 -11.27 -1.93
CA LYS A 34 -31.04 -10.81 -1.30
C LYS A 34 -30.88 -10.53 0.21
N ARG A 35 -29.70 -10.02 0.62
CA ARG A 35 -29.39 -9.64 2.02
C ARG A 35 -29.48 -8.13 2.18
N ARG A 36 -29.64 -7.67 3.44
CA ARG A 36 -29.56 -6.24 3.75
C ARG A 36 -28.16 -5.73 3.43
N THR A 37 -28.08 -4.49 2.96
CA THR A 37 -26.82 -3.84 2.63
C THR A 37 -25.96 -3.68 3.88
N THR A 38 -24.68 -4.10 3.80
CA THR A 38 -23.69 -3.98 4.87
C THR A 38 -22.78 -2.78 4.68
N ILE A 39 -23.05 -1.90 3.72
CA ILE A 39 -22.23 -0.72 3.38
C ILE A 39 -21.97 0.17 4.60
N ALA A 40 -22.96 0.25 5.53
CA ALA A 40 -22.86 1.08 6.72
C ALA A 40 -21.79 0.62 7.73
N ASP A 41 -21.27 -0.61 7.62
CA ASP A 41 -20.17 -1.10 8.47
C ASP A 41 -18.79 -0.50 8.08
N GLY A 42 -18.70 0.16 6.92
CA GLY A 42 -17.51 0.83 6.44
C GLY A 42 -16.38 -0.12 5.97
N SER A 43 -16.56 -1.43 6.05
CA SER A 43 -15.51 -2.41 5.77
C SER A 43 -15.07 -2.43 4.31
N ALA A 44 -15.98 -2.22 3.35
CA ALA A 44 -15.65 -2.10 1.93
C ALA A 44 -14.87 -0.81 1.65
N ALA A 45 -15.24 0.30 2.30
CA ALA A 45 -14.50 1.55 2.19
C ALA A 45 -13.09 1.41 2.76
N CYS A 46 -12.95 0.78 3.93
CA CYS A 46 -11.65 0.51 4.55
C CYS A 46 -10.77 -0.37 3.63
N THR A 47 -11.33 -1.44 3.05
CA THR A 47 -10.64 -2.29 2.06
C THR A 47 -10.17 -1.47 0.85
N GLY A 48 -11.04 -0.60 0.31
CA GLY A 48 -10.71 0.28 -0.80
C GLY A 48 -9.55 1.23 -0.48
N ILE A 49 -9.56 1.84 0.71
CA ILE A 49 -8.47 2.72 1.18
C ILE A 49 -7.16 1.93 1.35
N LEU A 50 -7.20 0.78 2.01
CA LEU A 50 -6.01 -0.05 2.22
C LEU A 50 -5.43 -0.55 0.90
N LEU A 51 -6.27 -0.97 -0.05
CA LEU A 51 -5.82 -1.33 -1.39
C LEU A 51 -5.14 -0.14 -2.08
N ALA A 52 -5.80 1.02 -2.13
CA ALA A 52 -5.25 2.22 -2.74
C ALA A 52 -3.88 2.59 -2.15
N PHE A 53 -3.71 2.43 -0.84
CA PHE A 53 -2.43 2.71 -0.16
C PHE A 53 -1.29 1.80 -0.61
N THR A 54 -1.59 0.63 -1.15
CA THR A 54 -0.58 -0.28 -1.70
C THR A 54 -0.25 -0.03 -3.16
N LEU A 55 -1.01 0.84 -3.85
CA LEU A 55 -0.87 1.08 -5.29
C LEU A 55 0.07 2.25 -5.60
N PRO A 56 0.70 2.25 -6.79
CA PRO A 56 1.53 3.35 -7.23
C PRO A 56 0.68 4.61 -7.52
N PRO A 57 1.19 5.81 -7.19
CA PRO A 57 0.45 7.06 -7.36
C PRO A 57 0.20 7.46 -8.82
N GLY A 58 0.90 6.86 -9.77
CA GLY A 58 0.69 7.06 -11.21
C GLY A 58 -0.36 6.17 -11.84
N LEU A 59 -0.93 5.22 -11.09
CA LEU A 59 -1.92 4.27 -11.60
C LEU A 59 -3.18 4.99 -12.09
N SER A 60 -3.82 4.45 -13.13
CA SER A 60 -5.13 4.93 -13.56
C SER A 60 -6.21 4.62 -12.53
N PRO A 61 -7.06 5.59 -12.13
CA PRO A 61 -8.07 5.39 -11.08
C PRO A 61 -9.03 4.22 -11.35
N TRP A 62 -9.42 3.98 -12.62
CA TRP A 62 -10.32 2.90 -12.96
C TRP A 62 -9.73 1.51 -12.65
N ILE A 63 -8.41 1.33 -12.79
CA ILE A 63 -7.72 0.07 -12.44
C ILE A 63 -7.82 -0.17 -10.92
N ALA A 64 -7.62 0.87 -10.12
CA ALA A 64 -7.77 0.78 -8.67
C ALA A 64 -9.20 0.42 -8.25
N GLY A 65 -10.20 1.06 -8.89
CA GLY A 65 -11.61 0.74 -8.70
C GLY A 65 -11.95 -0.71 -9.05
N LEU A 66 -11.45 -1.18 -10.20
CA LEU A 66 -11.61 -2.57 -10.63
C LEU A 66 -10.97 -3.56 -9.64
N GLY A 67 -9.76 -3.25 -9.15
CA GLY A 67 -9.07 -4.07 -8.16
C GLY A 67 -9.85 -4.21 -6.86
N ALA A 68 -10.40 -3.08 -6.34
CA ALA A 68 -11.22 -3.10 -5.13
C ALA A 68 -12.54 -3.85 -5.35
N PHE A 69 -13.16 -3.68 -6.51
CA PHE A 69 -14.38 -4.37 -6.89
C PHE A 69 -14.17 -5.89 -6.90
N LEU A 70 -13.14 -6.38 -7.58
CA LEU A 70 -12.80 -7.80 -7.62
C LEU A 70 -12.36 -8.33 -6.25
N ALA A 71 -11.62 -7.56 -5.47
CA ALA A 71 -11.21 -7.91 -4.12
C ALA A 71 -12.41 -8.23 -3.24
N ILE A 72 -13.41 -7.36 -3.19
CA ILE A 72 -14.61 -7.54 -2.37
C ILE A 72 -15.43 -8.75 -2.85
N ILE A 73 -15.61 -8.93 -4.15
CA ILE A 73 -16.36 -10.08 -4.68
C ILE A 73 -15.68 -11.38 -4.28
N LEU A 74 -14.36 -11.49 -4.53
CA LEU A 74 -13.65 -12.76 -4.36
C LEU A 74 -13.37 -13.10 -2.90
N THR A 75 -13.27 -12.11 -2.01
CA THR A 75 -12.96 -12.37 -0.59
C THR A 75 -14.21 -12.36 0.28
N LYS A 76 -14.97 -11.27 0.28
CA LYS A 76 -16.20 -11.16 1.09
C LYS A 76 -17.41 -11.78 0.40
N GLY A 77 -17.52 -11.53 -0.92
CA GLY A 77 -18.66 -11.99 -1.71
C GLY A 77 -18.78 -13.50 -1.74
N LEU A 78 -17.71 -14.24 -1.96
CA LEU A 78 -17.75 -15.69 -2.05
C LEU A 78 -17.89 -16.38 -0.69
N PHE A 79 -17.23 -15.89 0.34
CA PHE A 79 -17.12 -16.57 1.65
C PHE A 79 -18.21 -16.19 2.67
N GLY A 80 -19.14 -15.32 2.34
CA GLY A 80 -20.31 -15.11 3.21
C GLY A 80 -20.40 -13.72 3.88
N GLY A 81 -19.44 -12.87 3.71
CA GLY A 81 -19.43 -11.49 4.22
C GLY A 81 -18.28 -11.20 5.18
N LEU A 82 -18.40 -10.09 5.91
CA LEU A 82 -17.42 -9.71 6.91
C LEU A 82 -17.29 -10.79 8.02
N GLY A 83 -16.07 -11.13 8.37
CA GLY A 83 -15.80 -12.16 9.38
C GLY A 83 -15.62 -13.57 8.84
N TYR A 84 -15.97 -13.84 7.58
CA TYR A 84 -15.82 -15.14 6.92
C TYR A 84 -14.74 -15.14 5.83
N ASN A 85 -14.09 -14.02 5.61
CA ASN A 85 -13.02 -13.91 4.62
C ASN A 85 -11.74 -14.61 5.13
N ILE A 86 -11.24 -15.56 4.35
CA ILE A 86 -10.02 -16.32 4.65
C ILE A 86 -8.77 -15.46 4.41
N PHE A 87 -8.84 -14.52 3.47
CA PHE A 87 -7.72 -13.66 3.06
C PHE A 87 -8.04 -12.20 3.31
N ASN A 88 -7.00 -11.41 3.53
CA ASN A 88 -7.14 -9.94 3.57
C ASN A 88 -7.57 -9.43 2.19
N PRO A 89 -8.73 -8.75 2.09
CA PRO A 89 -9.29 -8.33 0.80
C PRO A 89 -8.39 -7.37 0.03
N ALA A 90 -7.71 -6.45 0.72
CA ALA A 90 -6.83 -5.48 0.06
C ALA A 90 -5.60 -6.16 -0.56
N LEU A 91 -5.04 -7.18 0.11
CA LEU A 91 -3.90 -7.94 -0.42
C LEU A 91 -4.29 -8.78 -1.63
N ILE A 92 -5.48 -9.41 -1.61
CA ILE A 92 -6.01 -10.14 -2.78
C ILE A 92 -6.24 -9.18 -3.94
N GLY A 93 -6.84 -8.00 -3.69
CA GLY A 93 -7.00 -6.98 -4.73
C GLY A 93 -5.68 -6.58 -5.38
N ARG A 94 -4.64 -6.36 -4.57
CA ARG A 94 -3.30 -6.08 -5.08
C ARG A 94 -2.73 -7.24 -5.89
N ALA A 95 -2.88 -8.49 -5.42
CA ALA A 95 -2.40 -9.67 -6.13
C ALA A 95 -3.08 -9.82 -7.50
N ILE A 96 -4.39 -9.62 -7.57
CA ILE A 96 -5.16 -9.64 -8.83
C ILE A 96 -4.65 -8.56 -9.78
N LEU A 97 -4.47 -7.33 -9.29
CA LEU A 97 -3.96 -6.24 -10.12
C LEU A 97 -2.53 -6.49 -10.60
N MET A 98 -1.67 -7.08 -9.77
CA MET A 98 -0.31 -7.45 -10.18
C MET A 98 -0.30 -8.55 -11.25
N ALA A 99 -1.23 -9.49 -11.18
CA ALA A 99 -1.37 -10.54 -12.19
C ALA A 99 -1.97 -10.03 -13.50
N SER A 100 -2.97 -9.13 -13.43
CA SER A 100 -3.69 -8.63 -14.60
C SER A 100 -3.04 -7.43 -15.28
N PHE A 101 -2.42 -6.54 -14.50
CA PHE A 101 -1.81 -5.28 -14.96
C PHE A 101 -0.39 -5.10 -14.40
N PRO A 102 0.52 -6.07 -14.62
CA PRO A 102 1.84 -6.07 -13.97
C PRO A 102 2.62 -4.79 -14.25
N VAL A 103 2.66 -4.32 -15.48
CA VAL A 103 3.39 -3.11 -15.88
C VAL A 103 2.83 -1.89 -15.14
N ALA A 104 1.51 -1.70 -15.15
CA ALA A 104 0.87 -0.54 -14.52
C ALA A 104 1.13 -0.47 -13.00
N VAL A 105 1.14 -1.64 -12.32
CA VAL A 105 1.33 -1.70 -10.87
C VAL A 105 2.80 -1.62 -10.46
N THR A 106 3.75 -1.98 -11.33
CA THR A 106 5.17 -2.05 -10.98
C THR A 106 6.01 -0.89 -11.51
N THR A 107 5.54 -0.13 -12.53
CA THR A 107 6.37 0.90 -13.17
C THR A 107 5.90 2.34 -12.94
N LEU A 108 4.64 2.56 -12.59
CA LEU A 108 4.05 3.91 -12.48
C LEU A 108 4.35 4.58 -11.12
N TRP A 109 5.59 4.47 -10.66
CA TRP A 109 6.07 5.17 -9.47
C TRP A 109 6.44 6.60 -9.81
N LEU A 110 5.84 7.57 -9.10
CA LEU A 110 6.08 8.98 -9.35
C LEU A 110 7.25 9.51 -8.51
N THR A 111 7.99 10.46 -9.09
CA THR A 111 8.96 11.26 -8.33
C THR A 111 8.23 12.19 -7.36
N PRO A 112 8.63 12.24 -6.09
CA PRO A 112 8.06 13.18 -5.14
C PRO A 112 8.42 14.63 -5.55
N LYS A 113 7.41 15.49 -5.67
CA LYS A 113 7.56 16.93 -5.94
C LYS A 113 6.73 17.68 -4.91
N LEU A 114 7.37 18.37 -3.96
CA LEU A 114 6.67 19.17 -2.97
C LEU A 114 6.03 20.41 -3.61
N GLY A 115 4.78 20.67 -3.26
CA GLY A 115 4.11 21.94 -3.60
C GLY A 115 3.40 22.01 -4.96
N ASN A 116 3.36 20.94 -5.73
CA ASN A 116 2.76 20.97 -7.06
C ASN A 116 1.38 20.27 -7.07
N PHE A 117 0.40 20.84 -6.38
CA PHE A 117 -0.92 20.26 -6.15
C PHE A 117 -1.72 19.98 -7.43
N LEU A 118 -1.53 20.76 -8.47
CA LEU A 118 -2.33 20.72 -9.70
C LEU A 118 -1.60 20.12 -10.91
N SER A 119 -0.31 19.78 -10.78
CA SER A 119 0.41 19.21 -11.93
C SER A 119 0.06 17.74 -12.12
N PHE A 120 -0.51 17.45 -13.27
CA PHE A 120 -0.68 16.08 -13.77
C PHE A 120 0.60 15.55 -14.45
N ASP A 121 1.62 16.38 -14.60
CA ASP A 121 2.93 16.02 -15.14
C ASP A 121 3.75 15.23 -14.12
N ALA A 122 3.72 13.93 -14.29
CA ALA A 122 4.38 13.00 -13.41
C ALA A 122 5.49 12.27 -14.16
N THR A 123 6.73 12.54 -13.79
CA THR A 123 7.86 11.71 -14.25
C THR A 123 7.87 10.40 -13.44
N THR A 124 7.81 9.28 -14.13
CA THR A 124 7.94 7.95 -13.51
C THR A 124 9.40 7.64 -13.24
N THR A 125 9.68 7.08 -12.08
CA THR A 125 11.03 6.62 -11.70
C THR A 125 10.98 5.22 -11.14
N ALA A 126 12.06 4.46 -11.31
CA ALA A 126 12.19 3.16 -10.67
C ALA A 126 12.35 3.32 -9.15
N THR A 127 11.71 2.45 -8.37
CA THR A 127 11.95 2.38 -6.93
C THR A 127 13.35 1.82 -6.67
N PRO A 128 13.99 2.13 -5.52
CA PRO A 128 15.29 1.56 -5.16
C PRO A 128 15.31 0.03 -5.21
N LEU A 129 14.22 -0.63 -4.79
CA LEU A 129 14.08 -2.08 -4.88
C LEU A 129 13.96 -2.58 -6.34
N ALA A 130 13.31 -1.83 -7.21
CA ALA A 130 13.22 -2.16 -8.64
C ALA A 130 14.61 -2.05 -9.30
N ILE A 131 15.38 -1.01 -8.98
CA ILE A 131 16.75 -0.85 -9.45
C ILE A 131 17.63 -2.01 -8.98
N LEU A 132 17.50 -2.41 -7.71
CA LEU A 132 18.21 -3.57 -7.16
C LEU A 132 17.91 -4.85 -7.94
N LYS A 133 16.62 -5.09 -8.24
CA LYS A 133 16.16 -6.30 -8.94
C LYS A 133 16.56 -6.33 -10.40
N GLU A 134 16.53 -5.18 -11.10
CA GLU A 134 16.77 -5.10 -12.54
C GLU A 134 18.23 -4.89 -12.92
N ARG A 135 18.97 -4.12 -12.12
CA ARG A 135 20.32 -3.64 -12.44
C ARG A 135 21.40 -4.12 -11.46
N GLY A 136 21.00 -4.88 -10.45
CA GLY A 136 21.90 -5.41 -9.43
C GLY A 136 22.27 -4.45 -8.31
N LEU A 137 23.09 -4.94 -7.38
CA LEU A 137 23.45 -4.26 -6.15
C LEU A 137 24.26 -2.98 -6.41
N ASP A 138 25.20 -3.01 -7.34
CA ASP A 138 26.08 -1.87 -7.63
C ASP A 138 25.32 -0.67 -8.18
N ALA A 139 24.35 -0.90 -9.07
CA ALA A 139 23.50 0.14 -9.61
C ALA A 139 22.55 0.71 -8.55
N ALA A 140 22.05 -0.14 -7.66
CA ALA A 140 21.24 0.29 -6.53
C ALA A 140 22.08 1.16 -5.57
N ILE A 141 23.27 0.73 -5.17
CA ILE A 141 24.20 1.50 -4.33
C ILE A 141 24.58 2.81 -5.02
N ALA A 142 24.89 2.81 -6.32
CA ALA A 142 25.20 4.02 -7.08
C ALA A 142 24.03 5.02 -7.10
N SER A 143 22.79 4.55 -7.09
CA SER A 143 21.60 5.42 -6.98
C SER A 143 21.50 6.10 -5.61
N PHE A 144 22.08 5.48 -4.56
CA PHE A 144 22.18 6.05 -3.20
C PHE A 144 23.41 6.96 -3.04
N GLN A 145 24.55 6.63 -3.67
CA GLN A 145 25.76 7.45 -3.63
C GLN A 145 25.61 8.83 -4.28
N LYS A 146 24.55 9.03 -5.08
CA LYS A 146 24.16 10.37 -5.57
C LYS A 146 23.55 11.25 -4.49
N LEU A 147 23.23 10.70 -3.31
CA LEU A 147 22.80 11.48 -2.15
C LEU A 147 24.05 11.85 -1.32
N PRO A 148 24.18 13.10 -0.93
CA PRO A 148 25.41 13.59 -0.27
C PRO A 148 25.66 12.97 1.10
N ASP A 149 24.66 12.36 1.76
CA ASP A 149 24.81 11.76 3.10
C ASP A 149 23.84 10.61 3.32
N GLN A 150 24.26 9.56 4.06
CA GLN A 150 23.40 8.45 4.49
C GLN A 150 22.23 8.93 5.35
N TRP A 151 22.43 9.97 6.16
CA TRP A 151 21.39 10.58 6.98
C TRP A 151 20.30 11.24 6.14
N GLU A 152 20.65 11.88 5.04
CA GLU A 152 19.67 12.46 4.13
C GLU A 152 18.77 11.39 3.52
N TYR A 153 19.32 10.23 3.19
CA TYR A 153 18.52 9.11 2.72
C TYR A 153 17.52 8.62 3.78
N ILE A 154 17.98 8.42 5.02
CA ILE A 154 17.12 8.00 6.13
C ILE A 154 16.03 9.05 6.38
N LEU A 155 16.36 10.32 6.37
CA LEU A 155 15.39 11.41 6.53
C LEU A 155 14.37 11.43 5.39
N ARG A 156 14.79 11.29 4.15
CA ARG A 156 13.89 11.20 2.99
C ARG A 156 12.98 9.97 3.06
N MET A 157 13.49 8.87 3.58
CA MET A 157 12.70 7.65 3.82
C MET A 157 11.66 7.84 4.93
N LEU A 158 12.03 8.50 6.02
CA LEU A 158 11.14 8.78 7.15
C LEU A 158 10.05 9.79 6.78
N VAL A 159 10.43 10.89 6.13
CA VAL A 159 9.52 11.98 5.74
C VAL A 159 8.68 11.61 4.52
N GLY A 160 9.20 10.74 3.65
CA GLY A 160 8.45 10.25 2.49
C GLY A 160 8.75 10.99 1.18
N LEU A 161 9.95 11.51 1.02
CA LEU A 161 10.43 12.12 -0.21
C LEU A 161 11.15 11.09 -1.09
N ARG A 162 10.46 9.95 -1.35
CA ARG A 162 10.96 8.86 -2.19
C ARG A 162 9.84 8.32 -3.09
N PRO A 163 10.17 7.72 -4.24
CA PRO A 163 9.18 6.98 -5.00
C PRO A 163 8.71 5.76 -4.21
N GLY A 164 7.40 5.58 -4.12
CA GLY A 164 6.78 4.50 -3.35
C GLY A 164 5.26 4.49 -3.51
N SER A 165 4.57 3.55 -2.85
CA SER A 165 3.12 3.48 -2.88
C SER A 165 2.47 4.61 -2.07
N ILE A 166 1.19 4.87 -2.35
CA ILE A 166 0.44 6.00 -1.78
C ILE A 166 0.46 5.99 -0.24
N GLY A 167 0.38 4.83 0.39
CA GLY A 167 0.27 4.70 1.85
C GLY A 167 1.59 4.52 2.58
N GLU A 168 2.67 4.16 1.87
CA GLU A 168 3.97 3.87 2.50
C GLU A 168 5.00 4.99 2.38
N ILE A 169 4.62 6.13 1.78
CA ILE A 169 5.53 7.22 1.48
C ILE A 169 6.26 7.67 2.74
N SER A 170 5.54 7.95 3.82
CA SER A 170 6.13 8.40 5.08
C SER A 170 5.99 7.35 6.17
N THR A 171 7.12 6.77 6.58
CA THR A 171 7.18 5.82 7.69
C THR A 171 6.69 6.46 8.99
N VAL A 172 6.96 7.76 9.21
CA VAL A 172 6.53 8.49 10.40
C VAL A 172 5.01 8.51 10.53
N PHE A 173 4.27 8.83 9.45
CA PHE A 173 2.80 8.87 9.51
C PHE A 173 2.19 7.48 9.66
N VAL A 174 2.80 6.44 9.08
CA VAL A 174 2.40 5.05 9.28
C VAL A 174 2.56 4.65 10.74
N LEU A 175 3.72 4.98 11.36
CA LEU A 175 3.99 4.68 12.76
C LEU A 175 3.13 5.50 13.73
N LEU A 176 2.83 6.76 13.44
CA LEU A 176 1.91 7.56 14.24
C LEU A 176 0.50 6.95 14.27
N GLY A 177 -0.01 6.54 13.11
CA GLY A 177 -1.30 5.85 13.04
C GLY A 177 -1.27 4.50 13.75
N ALA A 178 -0.21 3.70 13.61
CA ALA A 178 -0.03 2.45 14.32
C ALA A 178 0.04 2.67 15.85
N GLY A 179 0.73 3.72 16.31
CA GLY A 179 0.78 4.12 17.71
C GLY A 179 -0.60 4.47 18.27
N PHE A 180 -1.43 5.16 17.48
CA PHE A 180 -2.82 5.42 17.86
C PHE A 180 -3.65 4.13 17.99
N LEU A 181 -3.53 3.20 17.04
CA LEU A 181 -4.21 1.91 17.10
C LEU A 181 -3.77 1.09 18.32
N PHE A 182 -2.48 1.12 18.63
CA PHE A 182 -1.92 0.48 19.81
C PHE A 182 -2.44 1.15 21.12
N TYR A 183 -2.44 2.48 21.18
CA TYR A 183 -2.98 3.22 22.32
C TYR A 183 -4.46 2.86 22.59
N LYS A 184 -5.24 2.71 21.53
CA LYS A 184 -6.65 2.26 21.58
C LYS A 184 -6.80 0.76 21.85
N ARG A 185 -5.71 0.01 22.01
CA ARG A 185 -5.69 -1.45 22.19
C ARG A 185 -6.41 -2.24 21.09
N ILE A 186 -6.44 -1.69 19.88
CA ILE A 186 -7.05 -2.33 18.70
C ILE A 186 -6.10 -3.42 18.16
N ILE A 187 -4.79 -3.16 18.17
CA ILE A 187 -3.77 -4.09 17.66
C ILE A 187 -2.86 -4.58 18.79
N LYS A 188 -2.38 -5.83 18.65
CA LYS A 188 -1.36 -6.42 19.53
C LYS A 188 0.00 -6.25 18.86
N LEU A 189 1.01 -5.77 19.59
CA LEU A 189 2.37 -5.58 19.07
C LEU A 189 3.08 -6.88 18.66
N ALA A 190 2.64 -8.02 19.16
CA ALA A 190 3.26 -9.30 18.84
C ALA A 190 3.29 -9.58 17.33
N ILE A 191 2.19 -9.29 16.60
CA ILE A 191 2.08 -9.56 15.16
C ILE A 191 3.03 -8.66 14.35
N PRO A 192 2.97 -7.31 14.46
CA PRO A 192 3.91 -6.46 13.74
C PRO A 192 5.38 -6.75 14.06
N LEU A 193 5.70 -6.99 15.35
CA LEU A 193 7.06 -7.29 15.75
C LEU A 193 7.56 -8.61 15.16
N SER A 194 6.73 -9.66 15.11
CA SER A 194 7.11 -10.92 14.48
C SER A 194 7.36 -10.79 12.98
N VAL A 195 6.55 -9.98 12.27
CA VAL A 195 6.77 -9.69 10.84
C VAL A 195 8.08 -8.95 10.64
N ILE A 196 8.34 -7.90 11.43
CA ILE A 196 9.58 -7.11 11.34
C ILE A 196 10.80 -7.97 11.69
N ALA A 197 10.71 -8.80 12.75
CA ALA A 197 11.77 -9.72 13.14
C ALA A 197 12.04 -10.76 12.04
N GLY A 198 11.01 -11.31 11.42
CA GLY A 198 11.15 -12.24 10.30
C GLY A 198 11.88 -11.60 9.11
N VAL A 199 11.51 -10.38 8.74
CA VAL A 199 12.20 -9.62 7.67
C VAL A 199 13.64 -9.31 8.08
N ALA A 200 13.89 -8.93 9.33
CA ALA A 200 15.24 -8.69 9.84
C ALA A 200 16.12 -9.94 9.71
N ILE A 201 15.63 -11.10 10.15
CA ILE A 201 16.36 -12.37 10.05
C ILE A 201 16.64 -12.71 8.59
N MET A 202 15.62 -12.63 7.71
CA MET A 202 15.80 -12.93 6.29
C MET A 202 16.75 -11.95 5.58
N SER A 203 16.86 -10.73 6.08
CA SER A 203 17.78 -9.72 5.54
C SER A 203 19.25 -10.11 5.72
N PHE A 204 19.61 -10.91 6.72
CA PHE A 204 20.98 -11.44 6.87
C PHE A 204 21.36 -12.43 5.77
N PHE A 205 20.39 -13.10 5.18
CA PHE A 205 20.60 -14.07 4.09
C PHE A 205 20.45 -13.43 2.70
N SER A 206 20.02 -12.17 2.64
CA SER A 206 19.84 -11.45 1.38
C SER A 206 21.11 -10.69 0.99
N PRO A 207 21.50 -10.70 -0.28
CA PRO A 207 22.61 -9.87 -0.77
C PRO A 207 22.27 -8.37 -0.76
N SER A 208 21.01 -8.00 -0.49
CA SER A 208 20.59 -6.61 -0.46
C SER A 208 20.98 -5.94 0.87
N PRO A 209 21.38 -4.65 0.86
CA PRO A 209 21.60 -3.91 2.09
C PRO A 209 20.39 -3.94 3.01
N PHE A 210 20.60 -4.14 4.31
CA PHE A 210 19.57 -4.25 5.35
C PHE A 210 18.51 -3.15 5.26
N LEU A 211 18.94 -1.91 5.03
CA LEU A 211 18.04 -0.76 4.93
C LEU A 211 17.02 -0.84 3.78
N PHE A 212 17.33 -1.56 2.70
CA PHE A 212 16.40 -1.71 1.58
C PHE A 212 15.19 -2.57 1.93
N ASN A 213 15.41 -3.59 2.77
CA ASN A 213 14.34 -4.50 3.19
C ASN A 213 13.37 -3.85 4.19
N PHE A 214 13.81 -2.80 4.90
CA PHE A 214 12.97 -1.99 5.79
C PHE A 214 12.26 -0.84 5.07
N GLY A 215 12.50 -0.67 3.77
CA GLY A 215 11.74 0.22 2.92
C GLY A 215 10.42 -0.42 2.45
N GLY A 216 9.69 0.33 1.67
CA GLY A 216 8.50 -0.16 0.99
C GLY A 216 7.32 -0.42 1.91
N GLY A 217 6.45 -1.32 1.49
CA GLY A 217 5.20 -1.64 2.16
C GLY A 217 5.32 -2.41 3.46
N LEU A 218 6.52 -2.70 3.97
CA LEU A 218 6.72 -3.48 5.18
C LEU A 218 5.95 -2.89 6.37
N TRP A 219 6.10 -1.60 6.62
CA TRP A 219 5.47 -0.93 7.76
C TRP A 219 3.95 -0.92 7.64
N LEU A 220 3.43 -0.60 6.46
CA LEU A 220 1.99 -0.65 6.19
C LEU A 220 1.47 -2.09 6.32
N GLY A 221 2.18 -3.06 5.74
CA GLY A 221 1.84 -4.47 5.82
C GLY A 221 1.82 -5.01 7.24
N ALA A 222 2.87 -4.75 8.02
CA ALA A 222 3.01 -5.25 9.38
C ALA A 222 1.97 -4.67 10.36
N PHE A 223 1.72 -3.34 10.30
CA PHE A 223 0.88 -2.68 11.28
C PHE A 223 -0.60 -2.59 10.92
N TYR A 224 -0.97 -2.65 9.62
CA TYR A 224 -2.36 -2.44 9.20
C TYR A 224 -2.96 -3.62 8.44
N MET A 225 -2.14 -4.45 7.81
CA MET A 225 -2.63 -5.59 7.03
C MET A 225 -2.47 -6.92 7.74
N ALA A 226 -1.32 -7.16 8.40
CA ALA A 226 -1.10 -8.37 9.17
C ALA A 226 -1.88 -8.40 10.49
N THR A 227 -2.33 -7.23 10.97
CA THR A 227 -3.16 -7.10 12.18
C THR A 227 -4.65 -7.04 11.87
N ASP A 228 -5.06 -7.44 10.67
CA ASP A 228 -6.48 -7.50 10.30
C ASP A 228 -7.21 -8.49 11.21
N TYR A 229 -8.23 -8.00 11.92
CA TYR A 229 -8.96 -8.73 12.98
C TYR A 229 -9.64 -10.01 12.48
N VAL A 230 -9.89 -10.10 11.18
CA VAL A 230 -10.62 -11.23 10.58
C VAL A 230 -9.66 -12.33 10.14
N THR A 231 -8.45 -11.95 9.74
CA THR A 231 -7.47 -12.88 9.14
C THR A 231 -6.27 -13.16 10.03
N SER A 232 -6.19 -12.55 11.23
CA SER A 232 -5.10 -12.72 12.20
C SER A 232 -5.50 -13.54 13.42
#